data_d46c4d36f484110714ef0491c70b67cf
#
_entry.id   d46c4d36f484110714ef0491c70b67cf
#
_cell.length_a   1.000
_cell.length_b   1.000
_cell.length_c   1.000
_cell.angle_alpha   90.00
_cell.angle_beta   90.00
_cell.angle_gamma   90.00
#
_symmetry.space_group_name_H-M   'P 1'
#
loop_
_entity.id
_entity.type
_entity.pdbx_description
1 polymer ?
#
loop_
_entity_poly.entity_id
_entity_poly.type
_entity_poly.pdbx_seq_one_letter_code
_entity_poly.pdbx_strand_id
1 'polypeptide(L)'
;MAISEELVIRFFAALEAGDIDTLREIYAPDAVVWHNDDLIEQPVEDNLKVLQGLHRAVSGLRYDIVRRALAADGVLQQHVLRGRLPNGAEVELHAAMYLQVRDGHITRIEEYLDSAKRSSIKAAREALSG
;
A
#
# COMPACT_ATOMS: atom_id res chain seq x y z
N MET A 1 15.82 -8.73 -14.06
CA MET A 1 15.10 -8.02 -12.96
C MET A 1 15.26 -8.82 -11.68
N ALA A 2 15.50 -8.15 -10.56
CA ALA A 2 15.67 -8.83 -9.28
C ALA A 2 14.34 -9.43 -8.80
N ILE A 3 14.41 -10.57 -8.09
CA ILE A 3 13.22 -11.27 -7.58
C ILE A 3 12.40 -10.36 -6.66
N SER A 4 13.05 -9.58 -5.78
CA SER A 4 12.35 -8.67 -4.88
C SER A 4 11.64 -7.55 -5.64
N GLU A 5 12.23 -7.06 -6.71
CA GLU A 5 11.59 -6.04 -7.55
C GLU A 5 10.38 -6.61 -8.26
N GLU A 6 10.46 -7.82 -8.81
CA GLU A 6 9.32 -8.50 -9.43
C GLU A 6 8.18 -8.70 -8.44
N LEU A 7 8.49 -9.07 -7.21
CA LEU A 7 7.50 -9.27 -6.15
C LEU A 7 6.78 -7.95 -5.84
N VAL A 8 7.53 -6.85 -5.75
CA VAL A 8 6.95 -5.53 -5.48
C VAL A 8 6.07 -5.06 -6.64
N ILE A 9 6.47 -5.32 -7.88
CA ILE A 9 5.64 -5.00 -9.05
C ILE A 9 4.30 -5.76 -8.98
N ARG A 10 4.34 -7.05 -8.65
CA ARG A 10 3.13 -7.86 -8.48
C ARG A 10 2.26 -7.33 -7.34
N PHE A 11 2.88 -6.90 -6.26
CA PHE A 11 2.18 -6.35 -5.10
C PHE A 11 1.35 -5.11 -5.50
N PHE A 12 1.96 -4.16 -6.19
CA PHE A 12 1.26 -2.94 -6.60
C PHE A 12 0.21 -3.20 -7.68
N ALA A 13 0.43 -4.15 -8.58
CA ALA A 13 -0.59 -4.57 -9.53
C ALA A 13 -1.82 -5.15 -8.81
N ALA A 14 -1.59 -5.96 -7.80
CA ALA A 14 -2.68 -6.52 -6.99
C ALA A 14 -3.42 -5.45 -6.19
N LEU A 15 -2.70 -4.45 -5.66
CA LEU A 15 -3.32 -3.31 -4.97
C LEU A 15 -4.27 -2.56 -5.91
N GLU A 16 -3.80 -2.25 -7.11
CA GLU A 16 -4.62 -1.52 -8.09
C GLU A 16 -5.84 -2.32 -8.53
N ALA A 17 -5.70 -3.63 -8.62
CA ALA A 17 -6.80 -4.52 -9.03
C ALA A 17 -7.76 -4.88 -7.88
N GLY A 18 -7.39 -4.58 -6.63
CA GLY A 18 -8.17 -5.01 -5.47
C GLY A 18 -8.10 -6.52 -5.24
N ASP A 19 -7.04 -7.16 -5.68
CA ASP A 19 -6.86 -8.61 -5.60
C ASP A 19 -6.29 -9.00 -4.24
N ILE A 20 -7.18 -9.12 -3.27
CA ILE A 20 -6.82 -9.41 -1.87
C ILE A 20 -6.15 -10.78 -1.72
N ASP A 21 -6.59 -11.77 -2.48
CA ASP A 21 -6.02 -13.12 -2.38
C ASP A 21 -4.55 -13.12 -2.81
N THR A 22 -4.21 -12.43 -3.90
CA THR A 22 -2.82 -12.29 -4.33
C THR A 22 -1.99 -11.52 -3.30
N LEU A 23 -2.53 -10.45 -2.73
CA LEU A 23 -1.83 -9.72 -1.66
C LEU A 23 -1.54 -10.62 -0.47
N ARG A 24 -2.50 -11.45 -0.06
CA ARG A 24 -2.30 -12.38 1.05
C ARG A 24 -1.19 -13.39 0.76
N GLU A 25 -1.08 -13.84 -0.49
CA GLU A 25 -0.01 -14.76 -0.90
C GLU A 25 1.36 -14.08 -0.88
N ILE A 26 1.43 -12.80 -1.24
CA ILE A 26 2.69 -12.04 -1.29
C ILE A 26 3.22 -11.74 0.10
N TYR A 27 2.34 -11.44 1.05
CA TYR A 27 2.74 -11.18 2.43
C TYR A 27 3.18 -12.46 3.12
N ALA A 28 4.24 -12.38 3.92
CA ALA A 28 4.52 -13.42 4.92
C ALA A 28 3.39 -13.40 5.95
N PRO A 29 3.01 -14.56 6.54
CA PRO A 29 1.89 -14.59 7.50
C PRO A 29 2.07 -13.67 8.71
N ASP A 30 3.30 -13.44 9.13
CA ASP A 30 3.64 -12.58 10.28
C ASP A 30 4.11 -11.17 9.86
N ALA A 31 3.88 -10.79 8.61
CA ALA A 31 4.27 -9.47 8.12
C ALA A 31 3.53 -8.37 8.87
N VAL A 32 4.17 -7.21 8.94
CA VAL A 32 3.58 -6.01 9.55
C VAL A 32 3.71 -4.83 8.60
N VAL A 33 2.74 -3.93 8.67
CA VAL A 33 2.74 -2.67 7.93
C VAL A 33 2.72 -1.52 8.92
N TRP A 34 3.70 -0.65 8.79
CA TRP A 34 3.89 0.49 9.69
C TRP A 34 3.78 1.79 8.89
N HIS A 35 3.10 2.78 9.45
CA HIS A 35 2.99 4.11 8.87
C HIS A 35 3.51 5.16 9.86
N ASN A 36 4.14 6.19 9.34
CA ASN A 36 4.75 7.25 10.17
C ASN A 36 3.74 8.11 10.92
N ASP A 37 2.47 8.09 10.50
CA ASP A 37 1.45 8.96 11.10
C ASP A 37 0.83 8.40 12.38
N ASP A 38 0.80 7.07 12.53
CA ASP A 38 0.23 6.45 13.73
C ASP A 38 1.23 5.56 14.49
N LEU A 39 2.34 5.18 13.86
CA LEU A 39 3.41 4.34 14.42
C LEU A 39 2.93 2.96 14.87
N ILE A 40 1.80 2.48 14.32
CA ILE A 40 1.23 1.19 14.67
C ILE A 40 1.84 0.10 13.80
N GLU A 41 2.19 -1.04 14.41
CA GLU A 41 2.59 -2.27 13.72
C GLU A 41 1.34 -3.04 13.34
N GLN A 42 0.81 -2.79 12.13
CA GLN A 42 -0.47 -3.36 11.69
C GLN A 42 -0.26 -4.78 11.16
N PRO A 43 -0.96 -5.80 11.72
CA PRO A 43 -0.89 -7.17 11.17
C PRO A 43 -1.48 -7.29 9.77
N VAL A 44 -1.10 -8.36 9.06
CA VAL A 44 -1.51 -8.60 7.67
C VAL A 44 -3.03 -8.54 7.50
N GLU A 45 -3.80 -9.25 8.30
CA GLU A 45 -5.25 -9.32 8.08
C GLU A 45 -5.92 -7.96 8.30
N ASP A 46 -5.43 -7.18 9.26
CA ASP A 46 -5.93 -5.81 9.45
C ASP A 46 -5.57 -4.92 8.27
N ASN A 47 -4.34 -5.05 7.77
CA ASN A 47 -3.89 -4.29 6.60
C ASN A 47 -4.69 -4.65 5.34
N LEU A 48 -4.98 -5.93 5.13
CA LEU A 48 -5.78 -6.36 3.98
C LEU A 48 -7.18 -5.76 3.99
N LYS A 49 -7.78 -5.62 5.17
CA LYS A 49 -9.07 -4.92 5.29
C LYS A 49 -8.96 -3.45 4.91
N VAL A 50 -7.88 -2.79 5.33
CA VAL A 50 -7.61 -1.40 4.95
C VAL A 50 -7.44 -1.27 3.44
N LEU A 51 -6.69 -2.17 2.82
CA LEU A 51 -6.44 -2.15 1.38
C LEU A 51 -7.72 -2.45 0.58
N GLN A 52 -8.55 -3.36 1.06
CA GLN A 52 -9.85 -3.63 0.46
C GLN A 52 -10.74 -2.38 0.52
N GLY A 53 -10.75 -1.70 1.66
CA GLY A 53 -11.50 -0.46 1.83
C GLY A 53 -10.97 0.67 0.95
N LEU A 54 -9.65 0.75 0.80
CA LEU A 54 -9.01 1.72 -0.09
C LEU A 54 -9.46 1.51 -1.53
N HIS A 55 -9.40 0.28 -2.03
CA HIS A 55 -9.81 -0.05 -3.38
C HIS A 55 -11.29 0.29 -3.61
N ARG A 56 -12.12 0.07 -2.61
CA ARG A 56 -13.56 0.36 -2.67
C ARG A 56 -13.84 1.87 -2.66
N ALA A 57 -13.09 2.62 -1.84
CA ALA A 57 -13.33 4.06 -1.65
C ALA A 57 -12.75 4.92 -2.77
N VAL A 58 -11.67 4.49 -3.41
CA VAL A 58 -10.97 5.27 -4.42
C VAL A 58 -11.17 4.64 -5.79
N SER A 59 -11.94 5.31 -6.65
CA SER A 59 -12.13 4.86 -8.02
C SER A 59 -10.90 5.21 -8.86
N GLY A 60 -10.55 4.33 -9.81
CA GLY A 60 -9.37 4.53 -10.65
C GLY A 60 -8.07 4.49 -9.86
N LEU A 61 -8.03 3.71 -8.78
CA LEU A 61 -6.85 3.60 -7.93
C LEU A 61 -5.63 3.20 -8.73
N ARG A 62 -4.57 4.01 -8.65
CA ARG A 62 -3.31 3.70 -9.31
C ARG A 62 -2.14 4.29 -8.52
N TYR A 63 -1.00 3.67 -8.68
CA TYR A 63 0.25 4.11 -8.08
C TYR A 63 1.19 4.56 -9.18
N ASP A 64 1.43 5.88 -9.27
CA ASP A 64 2.43 6.43 -10.19
C ASP A 64 3.79 6.30 -9.53
N ILE A 65 4.62 5.41 -10.06
CA ILE A 65 5.93 5.11 -9.48
C ILE A 65 6.92 6.21 -9.91
N VAL A 66 7.47 6.93 -8.93
CA VAL A 66 8.50 7.93 -9.17
C VAL A 66 9.86 7.26 -9.35
N ARG A 67 10.21 6.37 -8.43
CA ARG A 67 11.44 5.57 -8.52
C ARG A 67 11.38 4.37 -7.59
N ARG A 68 12.13 3.34 -7.96
CA ARG A 68 12.43 2.18 -7.11
C ARG A 68 13.93 2.02 -7.04
N ALA A 69 14.42 1.65 -5.87
CA ALA A 69 15.83 1.35 -5.66
C ALA A 69 15.94 0.08 -4.83
N LEU A 70 16.82 -0.82 -5.24
CA LEU A 70 17.06 -2.04 -4.48
C LEU A 70 17.87 -1.72 -3.23
N ALA A 71 17.46 -2.28 -2.11
CA ALA A 71 18.21 -2.28 -0.87
C ALA A 71 18.72 -3.69 -0.60
N ALA A 72 19.56 -3.85 0.42
CA ALA A 72 20.15 -5.16 0.74
C ALA A 72 19.10 -6.23 1.00
N ASP A 73 17.95 -5.87 1.62
CA ASP A 73 16.91 -6.80 2.02
C ASP A 73 15.53 -6.37 1.54
N GLY A 74 15.45 -5.59 0.47
CA GLY A 74 14.15 -5.15 -0.02
C GLY A 74 14.22 -4.08 -1.08
N VAL A 75 13.17 -3.27 -1.15
CA VAL A 75 12.99 -2.25 -2.17
C VAL A 75 12.54 -0.94 -1.52
N LEU A 76 13.19 0.14 -1.90
CA LEU A 76 12.76 1.49 -1.57
C LEU A 76 11.97 2.03 -2.75
N GLN A 77 10.83 2.65 -2.49
CA GLN A 77 9.98 3.18 -3.55
C GLN A 77 9.41 4.53 -3.15
N GLN A 78 9.40 5.44 -4.11
CA GLN A 78 8.64 6.67 -4.02
C GLN A 78 7.54 6.62 -5.06
N HIS A 79 6.31 6.98 -4.66
CA HIS A 79 5.18 6.94 -5.57
C HIS A 79 4.14 7.99 -5.19
N VAL A 80 3.20 8.20 -6.10
CA VAL A 80 2.03 9.03 -5.86
C VAL A 80 0.80 8.15 -6.04
N LEU A 81 0.02 8.00 -4.97
CA LEU A 81 -1.26 7.31 -5.03
C LEU A 81 -2.29 8.26 -5.65
N ARG A 82 -2.96 7.81 -6.68
CA ARG A 82 -3.95 8.61 -7.42
C ARG A 82 -5.26 7.88 -7.55
N GLY A 83 -6.30 8.64 -7.78
CA GLY A 83 -7.64 8.15 -7.98
C GLY A 83 -8.64 9.24 -7.64
N ARG A 84 -9.88 8.83 -7.34
CA ARG A 84 -10.96 9.77 -7.07
C ARG A 84 -11.80 9.25 -5.91
N LEU A 85 -12.11 10.16 -4.97
CA LEU A 85 -12.98 9.87 -3.84
C LEU A 85 -14.46 9.88 -4.28
N PRO A 86 -15.38 9.30 -3.48
CA PRO A 86 -16.81 9.30 -3.80
C PRO A 86 -17.41 10.70 -4.00
N ASN A 87 -16.86 11.72 -3.33
CA ASN A 87 -17.32 13.11 -3.47
C ASN A 87 -16.77 13.80 -4.72
N GLY A 88 -16.02 13.09 -5.57
CA GLY A 88 -15.42 13.62 -6.78
C GLY A 88 -14.06 14.24 -6.59
N ALA A 89 -13.56 14.38 -5.37
CA ALA A 89 -12.24 14.95 -5.11
C ALA A 89 -11.14 14.01 -5.63
N GLU A 90 -10.11 14.60 -6.25
CA GLU A 90 -8.96 13.84 -6.71
C GLU A 90 -8.05 13.47 -5.56
N VAL A 91 -7.51 12.27 -5.62
CA VAL A 91 -6.51 11.76 -4.67
C VAL A 91 -5.13 12.00 -5.26
N GLU A 92 -4.27 12.64 -4.48
CA GLU A 92 -2.85 12.80 -4.79
C GLU A 92 -2.08 12.66 -3.48
N LEU A 93 -1.64 11.44 -3.19
CA LEU A 93 -0.92 11.14 -1.95
C LEU A 93 0.50 10.72 -2.27
N HIS A 94 1.45 11.60 -1.96
CA HIS A 94 2.88 11.34 -2.12
C HIS A 94 3.37 10.50 -0.95
N ALA A 95 4.07 9.42 -1.24
CA ALA A 95 4.57 8.52 -0.22
C ALA A 95 5.94 7.96 -0.59
N ALA A 96 6.69 7.60 0.43
CA ALA A 96 7.92 6.82 0.31
C ALA A 96 7.76 5.57 1.15
N MET A 97 8.18 4.44 0.61
CA MET A 97 7.92 3.14 1.22
C MET A 97 9.17 2.28 1.16
N TYR A 98 9.44 1.58 2.26
CA TYR A 98 10.43 0.51 2.29
C TYR A 98 9.67 -0.81 2.41
N LEU A 99 9.93 -1.73 1.47
CA LEU A 99 9.31 -3.06 1.46
C LEU A 99 10.41 -4.09 1.69
N GLN A 100 10.43 -4.70 2.86
CA GLN A 100 11.38 -5.75 3.17
C GLN A 100 10.91 -7.06 2.55
N VAL A 101 11.81 -7.72 1.84
CA VAL A 101 11.51 -9.00 1.16
C VAL A 101 12.44 -10.07 1.70
N ARG A 102 11.87 -11.22 2.10
CA ARG A 102 12.63 -12.36 2.60
C ARG A 102 11.93 -13.65 2.20
N ASP A 103 12.69 -14.58 1.62
CA ASP A 103 12.18 -15.89 1.22
C ASP A 103 10.97 -15.80 0.30
N GLY A 104 10.99 -14.83 -0.63
CA GLY A 104 9.94 -14.68 -1.63
C GLY A 104 8.66 -14.03 -1.14
N HIS A 105 8.67 -13.42 0.06
CA HIS A 105 7.51 -12.75 0.64
C HIS A 105 7.87 -11.36 1.15
N ILE A 106 6.88 -10.48 1.22
CA ILE A 106 7.04 -9.20 1.91
C ILE A 106 6.85 -9.45 3.40
N THR A 107 7.87 -9.11 4.18
CA THR A 107 7.88 -9.35 5.63
C THR A 107 7.60 -8.10 6.45
N ARG A 108 7.83 -6.91 5.86
CA ARG A 108 7.59 -5.65 6.54
C ARG A 108 7.45 -4.54 5.51
N ILE A 109 6.51 -3.62 5.76
CA ILE A 109 6.39 -2.38 5.01
C ILE A 109 6.48 -1.23 6.00
N GLU A 110 7.30 -0.23 5.65
CA GLU A 110 7.37 1.04 6.36
C GLU A 110 7.02 2.14 5.37
N GLU A 111 5.93 2.85 5.63
CA GLU A 111 5.45 3.88 4.72
C GLU A 111 5.46 5.24 5.40
N TYR A 112 6.03 6.23 4.69
CA TYR A 112 6.06 7.64 5.10
C TYR A 112 5.16 8.42 4.15
N LEU A 113 4.18 9.12 4.70
CA LEU A 113 3.19 9.83 3.91
C LEU A 113 2.68 11.07 4.64
N ASP A 114 1.91 11.89 3.91
CA ASP A 114 1.25 13.07 4.46
C ASP A 114 -0.05 12.64 5.16
N SER A 115 -0.09 12.75 6.48
CA SER A 115 -1.25 12.33 7.28
C SER A 115 -2.52 13.13 6.97
N ALA A 116 -2.38 14.40 6.60
CA ALA A 116 -3.54 15.22 6.23
C ALA A 116 -4.22 14.69 4.96
N LYS A 117 -3.42 14.30 3.97
CA LYS A 117 -3.95 13.70 2.73
C LYS A 117 -4.56 12.32 2.98
N ARG A 118 -3.92 11.52 3.84
CA ARG A 118 -4.43 10.19 4.20
C ARG A 118 -5.75 10.27 4.94
N SER A 119 -5.98 11.30 5.76
CA SER A 119 -7.20 11.47 6.54
C SER A 119 -8.45 11.51 5.66
N SER A 120 -8.39 12.16 4.51
CA SER A 120 -9.52 12.24 3.56
C SER A 120 -9.89 10.85 3.02
N ILE A 121 -8.88 10.04 2.71
CA ILE A 121 -9.07 8.68 2.22
C ILE A 121 -9.65 7.80 3.32
N LYS A 122 -9.13 7.93 4.54
CA LYS A 122 -9.61 7.17 5.70
C LYS A 122 -11.07 7.47 6.00
N ALA A 123 -11.46 8.75 5.97
CA ALA A 123 -12.84 9.17 6.19
C ALA A 123 -13.78 8.57 5.14
N ALA A 124 -13.39 8.60 3.86
CA ALA A 124 -14.18 8.02 2.78
C ALA A 124 -14.33 6.50 2.94
N ARG A 125 -13.24 5.82 3.31
CA ARG A 125 -13.26 4.37 3.55
C ARG A 125 -14.17 3.98 4.70
N GLU A 126 -14.13 4.73 5.80
CA GLU A 126 -14.96 4.49 6.98
C GLU A 126 -16.44 4.73 6.68
N ALA A 127 -16.76 5.75 5.89
CA ALA A 127 -18.12 6.05 5.46
C ALA A 127 -18.73 4.90 4.66
N LEU A 128 -17.95 4.20 3.85
CA LEU A 128 -18.42 3.06 3.05
C LEU A 128 -18.59 1.79 3.88
N SER A 129 -17.83 1.62 4.97
CA SER A 129 -17.90 0.42 5.80
C SER A 129 -18.91 0.56 6.96
N GLY A 130 -19.35 1.78 7.19
CA GLY A 130 -20.34 2.07 8.22
C GLY A 130 -21.74 1.82 7.76
#